data_56702c2f497dfd5dca0c69a4fbb61c8d
#
_entry.id   56702c2f497dfd5dca0c69a4fbb61c8d
#
_cell.length_a   1.000
_cell.length_b   1.000
_cell.length_c   1.000
_cell.angle_alpha   90.00
_cell.angle_beta   90.00
_cell.angle_gamma   90.00
#
_symmetry.space_group_name_H-M   'P 1'
#
loop_
_entity.id
_entity.type
_entity.pdbx_description
1 polymer ?
#
loop_
_entity_poly.entity_id
_entity_poly.type
_entity_poly.pdbx_seq_one_letter_code
_entity_poly.pdbx_strand_id
1 'polypeptide(L)'
;LWKADEKYLETYWSRFPGIWNHGDWARKDEDGQWYLFGRADDTLNIAGRRVGPGEVESALIEHDAVSEAAAIGVPDELKGTELVCFVVLHPGFEETDNLRDQLKSQVVKALGKVDRPRSIFYVDDLPKTRSAKIVRRLIRARHLQEADLGDLTSIANPEALEGIGRCR
;
A
#
# COMPACT_ATOMS: atom_id res chain seq x y z
N LEU A 1 12.40 21.66 -1.51
CA LEU A 1 11.24 22.16 -0.76
C LEU A 1 11.36 23.69 -0.66
N TRP A 2 10.41 24.42 -1.17
CA TRP A 2 10.43 25.87 -1.19
C TRP A 2 10.46 26.45 0.23
N LYS A 3 11.53 27.21 0.58
CA LYS A 3 11.74 27.84 1.89
C LYS A 3 11.59 26.87 3.10
N ALA A 4 11.99 25.61 2.95
CA ALA A 4 11.92 24.58 3.97
C ALA A 4 13.21 23.75 3.99
N ASP A 5 14.35 24.41 4.22
CA ASP A 5 15.67 23.81 4.14
C ASP A 5 15.89 22.73 5.22
N GLU A 6 15.41 22.94 6.43
CA GLU A 6 15.47 21.95 7.51
C GLU A 6 14.73 20.68 7.11
N LYS A 7 13.49 20.80 6.62
CA LYS A 7 12.70 19.67 6.16
C LYS A 7 13.34 18.96 4.98
N TYR A 8 14.02 19.68 4.08
CA TYR A 8 14.78 19.09 2.98
C TYR A 8 15.95 18.25 3.48
N LEU A 9 16.73 18.79 4.42
CA LEU A 9 17.86 18.09 5.00
C LEU A 9 17.40 16.86 5.80
N GLU A 10 16.36 16.99 6.60
CA GLU A 10 15.77 15.88 7.35
C GLU A 10 15.28 14.79 6.41
N THR A 11 14.54 15.13 5.36
CA THR A 11 13.92 14.14 4.46
C THR A 11 14.94 13.37 3.62
N TYR A 12 15.97 14.07 3.09
CA TYR A 12 16.82 13.48 2.06
C TYR A 12 18.26 13.20 2.50
N TRP A 13 18.73 13.80 3.60
CA TRP A 13 20.15 13.74 3.97
C TRP A 13 20.40 13.19 5.38
N SER A 14 19.36 13.06 6.23
CA SER A 14 19.52 12.63 7.62
C SER A 14 19.85 11.14 7.75
N ARG A 15 19.30 10.30 6.87
CA ARG A 15 19.42 8.85 6.97
C ARG A 15 20.81 8.30 6.71
N PHE A 16 21.51 8.89 5.74
CA PHE A 16 22.87 8.52 5.35
C PHE A 16 23.71 9.77 5.21
N PRO A 17 24.65 10.07 6.14
CA PRO A 17 25.46 11.28 6.08
C PRO A 17 26.21 11.42 4.75
N GLY A 18 26.02 12.56 4.07
CA GLY A 18 26.67 12.85 2.81
C GLY A 18 26.11 12.11 1.58
N ILE A 19 25.04 11.33 1.74
CA ILE A 19 24.41 10.60 0.64
C ILE A 19 22.94 11.05 0.54
N TRP A 20 22.55 11.55 -0.63
CA TRP A 20 21.15 11.89 -0.91
C TRP A 20 20.30 10.63 -1.01
N ASN A 21 19.28 10.53 -0.19
CA ASN A 21 18.38 9.38 -0.12
C ASN A 21 17.02 9.70 -0.74
N HIS A 22 16.68 9.10 -1.88
CA HIS A 22 15.38 9.26 -2.53
C HIS A 22 14.24 8.56 -1.78
N GLY A 23 14.57 7.48 -1.09
CA GLY A 23 13.61 6.71 -0.30
C GLY A 23 12.89 5.62 -1.10
N ASP A 24 13.37 5.26 -2.27
CA ASP A 24 12.85 4.15 -3.06
C ASP A 24 13.77 2.92 -3.05
N TRP A 25 13.18 1.74 -3.15
CA TRP A 25 13.91 0.53 -3.46
C TRP A 25 14.15 0.42 -4.95
N ALA A 26 15.40 0.24 -5.32
CA ALA A 26 15.80 0.06 -6.71
C ALA A 26 16.83 -1.07 -6.83
N ARG A 27 16.81 -1.77 -7.95
CA ARG A 27 17.84 -2.73 -8.36
C ARG A 27 18.36 -2.33 -9.74
N LYS A 28 19.66 -2.40 -9.92
CA LYS A 28 20.31 -2.32 -11.21
C LYS A 28 20.74 -3.72 -11.64
N ASP A 29 20.40 -4.16 -12.85
CA ASP A 29 20.85 -5.44 -13.39
C ASP A 29 22.23 -5.34 -14.05
N GLU A 30 22.72 -6.47 -14.60
CA GLU A 30 24.04 -6.56 -15.25
C GLU A 30 24.10 -5.75 -16.54
N ASP A 31 22.96 -5.52 -17.21
CA ASP A 31 22.84 -4.69 -18.41
C ASP A 31 22.72 -3.20 -18.09
N GLY A 32 22.69 -2.85 -16.81
CA GLY A 32 22.61 -1.48 -16.35
C GLY A 32 21.20 -0.90 -16.28
N GLN A 33 20.17 -1.71 -16.46
CA GLN A 33 18.76 -1.28 -16.34
C GLN A 33 18.33 -1.17 -14.89
N TRP A 34 17.48 -0.17 -14.60
CA TRP A 34 16.97 0.08 -13.27
C TRP A 34 15.52 -0.40 -13.13
N TYR A 35 15.29 -1.12 -12.04
CA TYR A 35 13.97 -1.60 -11.64
C TYR A 35 13.60 -0.95 -10.31
N LEU A 36 12.47 -0.24 -10.26
CA LEU A 36 11.95 0.40 -9.06
C LEU A 36 10.87 -0.48 -8.42
N PHE A 37 11.03 -0.77 -7.13
CA PHE A 37 10.13 -1.65 -6.37
C PHE A 37 9.19 -0.89 -5.43
N GLY A 38 9.22 0.44 -5.46
CA GLY A 38 8.40 1.31 -4.65
C GLY A 38 9.14 1.93 -3.48
N ARG A 39 8.40 2.55 -2.58
CA ARG A 39 8.94 3.28 -1.42
C ARG A 39 9.56 2.33 -0.40
N ALA A 40 10.71 2.71 0.14
CA ALA A 40 11.39 1.95 1.18
C ALA A 40 10.67 2.03 2.55
N ASP A 41 9.95 3.13 2.78
CA ASP A 41 9.14 3.38 3.97
C ASP A 41 7.76 2.68 3.92
N ASP A 42 7.25 2.34 2.73
CA ASP A 42 6.02 1.57 2.55
C ASP A 42 6.25 0.04 2.60
N THR A 43 7.51 -0.42 2.61
CA THR A 43 7.83 -1.86 2.57
C THR A 43 7.31 -2.57 3.82
N LEU A 44 6.53 -3.62 3.61
CA LEU A 44 5.99 -4.47 4.65
C LEU A 44 7.01 -5.55 5.06
N ASN A 45 7.09 -5.83 6.36
CA ASN A 45 7.90 -6.94 6.87
C ASN A 45 6.97 -8.04 7.42
N ILE A 46 6.66 -9.00 6.56
CA ILE A 46 5.74 -10.10 6.87
C ILE A 46 6.56 -11.35 7.20
N ALA A 47 6.55 -11.78 8.44
CA ALA A 47 7.31 -12.94 8.90
C ALA A 47 8.79 -12.93 8.48
N GLY A 48 9.44 -11.76 8.53
CA GLY A 48 10.85 -11.56 8.15
C GLY A 48 11.08 -11.34 6.64
N ARG A 49 10.07 -11.48 5.81
CA ARG A 49 10.15 -11.20 4.38
C ARG A 49 9.72 -9.74 4.10
N ARG A 50 10.46 -9.07 3.23
CA ARG A 50 10.12 -7.74 2.76
C ARG A 50 9.29 -7.82 1.49
N VAL A 51 8.11 -7.19 1.50
CA VAL A 51 7.17 -7.14 0.39
C VAL A 51 6.77 -5.70 0.13
N GLY A 52 6.84 -5.27 -1.11
CA GLY A 52 6.33 -3.97 -1.53
C GLY A 52 4.80 -4.01 -1.65
N PRO A 53 4.06 -3.05 -1.07
CA PRO A 53 2.59 -2.98 -1.29
C PRO A 53 2.21 -3.01 -2.77
N GLY A 54 3.00 -2.35 -3.62
CA GLY A 54 2.78 -2.31 -5.06
C GLY A 54 2.85 -3.68 -5.74
N GLU A 55 3.65 -4.62 -5.24
CA GLU A 55 3.70 -5.99 -5.77
C GLU A 55 2.40 -6.73 -5.50
N VAL A 56 1.84 -6.56 -4.30
CA VAL A 56 0.54 -7.14 -3.92
C VAL A 56 -0.59 -6.52 -4.73
N GLU A 57 -0.59 -5.20 -4.85
CA GLU A 57 -1.60 -4.44 -5.60
C GLU A 57 -1.59 -4.82 -7.07
N SER A 58 -0.41 -4.95 -7.68
CA SER A 58 -0.27 -5.42 -9.06
C SER A 58 -0.85 -6.81 -9.25
N ALA A 59 -0.56 -7.74 -8.33
CA ALA A 59 -1.12 -9.09 -8.39
C ALA A 59 -2.66 -9.10 -8.26
N LEU A 60 -3.24 -8.19 -7.46
CA LEU A 60 -4.70 -8.06 -7.33
C LEU A 60 -5.33 -7.44 -8.59
N ILE A 61 -4.70 -6.42 -9.18
CA ILE A 61 -5.20 -5.71 -10.39
C ILE A 61 -5.16 -6.61 -11.63
N GLU A 62 -4.32 -7.65 -11.67
CA GLU A 62 -4.35 -8.64 -12.75
C GLU A 62 -5.67 -9.45 -12.83
N HIS A 63 -6.51 -9.39 -11.79
CA HIS A 63 -7.81 -10.06 -11.81
C HIS A 63 -8.86 -9.16 -12.46
N ASP A 64 -9.61 -9.69 -13.44
CA ASP A 64 -10.60 -8.95 -14.25
C ASP A 64 -11.67 -8.20 -13.43
N ALA A 65 -11.94 -8.64 -12.22
CA ALA A 65 -12.91 -7.99 -11.34
C ALA A 65 -12.35 -6.75 -10.64
N VAL A 66 -11.02 -6.53 -10.62
CA VAL A 66 -10.37 -5.50 -9.79
C VAL A 66 -10.05 -4.26 -10.62
N SER A 67 -10.63 -3.14 -10.24
CA SER A 67 -10.34 -1.82 -10.82
C SER A 67 -9.15 -1.15 -10.13
N GLU A 68 -9.14 -1.17 -8.79
CA GLU A 68 -8.07 -0.58 -7.99
C GLU A 68 -7.81 -1.43 -6.76
N ALA A 69 -6.58 -1.39 -6.27
CA ALA A 69 -6.21 -2.07 -5.03
C ALA A 69 -5.25 -1.22 -4.19
N ALA A 70 -5.34 -1.39 -2.88
CA ALA A 70 -4.38 -0.87 -1.92
C ALA A 70 -4.02 -1.94 -0.90
N ALA A 71 -2.74 -2.07 -0.58
CA ALA A 71 -2.22 -3.01 0.40
C ALA A 71 -1.55 -2.27 1.55
N ILE A 72 -1.88 -2.67 2.78
CA ILE A 72 -1.30 -2.13 4.00
C ILE A 72 -0.82 -3.23 4.93
N GLY A 73 0.17 -2.90 5.75
CA GLY A 73 0.57 -3.74 6.87
C GLY A 73 -0.15 -3.34 8.15
N VAL A 74 -0.74 -4.31 8.84
CA VAL A 74 -1.31 -4.12 10.18
C VAL A 74 -0.48 -4.89 11.20
N PRO A 75 -0.34 -4.41 12.44
CA PRO A 75 0.38 -5.13 13.49
C PRO A 75 -0.22 -6.50 13.75
N ASP A 76 0.64 -7.50 13.93
CA ASP A 76 0.29 -8.86 14.33
C ASP A 76 1.31 -9.38 15.35
N GLU A 77 0.82 -10.03 16.41
CA GLU A 77 1.66 -10.48 17.54
C GLU A 77 2.63 -11.60 17.16
N LEU A 78 2.27 -12.44 16.20
CA LEU A 78 3.09 -13.61 15.79
C LEU A 78 4.00 -13.29 14.61
N LYS A 79 3.48 -12.58 13.60
CA LYS A 79 4.19 -12.29 12.35
C LYS A 79 4.85 -10.91 12.33
N GLY A 80 4.62 -10.10 13.36
CA GLY A 80 5.00 -8.70 13.42
C GLY A 80 4.10 -7.81 12.55
N THR A 81 3.82 -8.25 11.33
CA THR A 81 2.92 -7.55 10.40
C THR A 81 2.11 -8.56 9.60
N GLU A 82 0.82 -8.31 9.45
CA GLU A 82 -0.05 -9.00 8.51
C GLU A 82 -0.52 -8.09 7.37
N LEU A 83 -0.79 -8.70 6.24
CA LEU A 83 -1.22 -8.04 5.02
C LEU A 83 -2.74 -7.90 4.99
N VAL A 84 -3.21 -6.67 4.82
CA VAL A 84 -4.63 -6.34 4.60
C VAL A 84 -4.75 -5.55 3.30
N CYS A 85 -5.74 -5.92 2.48
CA CYS A 85 -5.95 -5.30 1.19
C CYS A 85 -7.35 -4.68 1.10
N PHE A 86 -7.45 -3.58 0.37
CA PHE A 86 -8.70 -2.92 0.01
C PHE A 86 -8.81 -2.91 -1.51
N VAL A 87 -9.97 -3.28 -2.02
CA VAL A 87 -10.19 -3.50 -3.45
C VAL A 87 -11.44 -2.76 -3.90
N VAL A 88 -11.32 -2.03 -4.99
CA VAL A 88 -12.44 -1.48 -5.75
C VAL A 88 -12.72 -2.42 -6.92
N LEU A 89 -13.96 -2.86 -7.06
CA LEU A 89 -14.37 -3.73 -8.16
C LEU A 89 -14.76 -2.92 -9.41
N HIS A 90 -14.58 -3.52 -10.56
CA HIS A 90 -15.18 -3.02 -11.79
C HIS A 90 -16.72 -3.14 -11.74
N PRO A 91 -17.46 -2.23 -12.40
CA PRO A 91 -18.90 -2.35 -12.53
C PRO A 91 -19.32 -3.71 -13.10
N GLY A 92 -20.34 -4.33 -12.48
CA GLY A 92 -20.85 -5.64 -12.88
C GLY A 92 -20.28 -6.84 -12.11
N PHE A 93 -19.28 -6.63 -11.27
CA PHE A 93 -18.79 -7.64 -10.33
C PHE A 93 -19.42 -7.44 -8.95
N GLU A 94 -19.71 -8.54 -8.26
CA GLU A 94 -20.32 -8.57 -6.94
C GLU A 94 -19.30 -8.92 -5.85
N GLU A 95 -19.49 -8.34 -4.69
CA GLU A 95 -18.70 -8.63 -3.48
C GLU A 95 -19.09 -10.00 -2.92
N THR A 96 -18.33 -11.04 -3.27
CA THR A 96 -18.58 -12.41 -2.80
C THR A 96 -17.37 -12.98 -2.06
N ASP A 97 -17.62 -13.93 -1.16
CA ASP A 97 -16.55 -14.65 -0.47
C ASP A 97 -15.72 -15.50 -1.45
N ASN A 98 -16.36 -16.04 -2.49
CA ASN A 98 -15.66 -16.77 -3.54
C ASN A 98 -14.65 -15.88 -4.28
N LEU A 99 -15.04 -14.67 -4.68
CA LEU A 99 -14.13 -13.71 -5.30
C LEU A 99 -12.99 -13.33 -4.35
N ARG A 100 -13.30 -13.13 -3.07
CA ARG A 100 -12.27 -12.84 -2.04
C ARG A 100 -11.23 -13.95 -1.93
N ASP A 101 -11.64 -15.20 -1.98
CA ASP A 101 -10.72 -16.35 -1.95
C ASP A 101 -9.92 -16.49 -3.25
N GLN A 102 -10.50 -16.18 -4.40
CA GLN A 102 -9.78 -16.10 -5.67
C GLN A 102 -8.69 -15.03 -5.62
N LEU A 103 -9.00 -13.83 -5.16
CA LEU A 103 -8.04 -12.74 -5.02
C LEU A 103 -6.90 -13.09 -4.05
N LYS A 104 -7.21 -13.70 -2.89
CA LYS A 104 -6.16 -14.21 -1.98
C LYS A 104 -5.29 -15.26 -2.64
N SER A 105 -5.88 -16.14 -3.42
CA SER A 105 -5.15 -17.20 -4.13
C SER A 105 -4.28 -16.65 -5.24
N GLN A 106 -4.71 -15.57 -5.89
CA GLN A 106 -3.92 -14.87 -6.90
C GLN A 106 -2.66 -14.23 -6.30
N VAL A 107 -2.78 -13.55 -5.16
CA VAL A 107 -1.61 -13.02 -4.44
C VAL A 107 -0.65 -14.15 -4.05
N VAL A 108 -1.17 -15.28 -3.54
CA VAL A 108 -0.35 -16.45 -3.19
C VAL A 108 0.36 -17.03 -4.42
N LYS A 109 -0.29 -17.07 -5.57
CA LYS A 109 0.31 -17.56 -6.83
C LYS A 109 1.43 -16.64 -7.30
N ALA A 110 1.27 -15.33 -7.17
CA ALA A 110 2.24 -14.34 -7.62
C ALA A 110 3.43 -14.21 -6.66
N LEU A 111 3.19 -14.14 -5.36
CA LEU A 111 4.19 -13.77 -4.35
C LEU A 111 4.57 -14.91 -3.39
N GLY A 112 3.71 -15.91 -3.24
CA GLY A 112 3.93 -17.04 -2.34
C GLY A 112 3.00 -17.06 -1.12
N LYS A 113 2.99 -18.19 -0.41
CA LYS A 113 2.05 -18.44 0.71
C LYS A 113 2.23 -17.51 1.90
N VAL A 114 3.44 -17.03 2.12
CA VAL A 114 3.77 -16.13 3.24
C VAL A 114 3.04 -14.79 3.08
N ASP A 115 2.86 -14.33 1.84
CA ASP A 115 2.26 -13.06 1.49
C ASP A 115 0.73 -13.14 1.27
N ARG A 116 0.10 -14.26 1.70
CA ARG A 116 -1.35 -14.40 1.64
C ARG A 116 -2.02 -13.30 2.47
N PRO A 117 -2.92 -12.47 1.89
CA PRO A 117 -3.65 -11.47 2.66
C PRO A 117 -4.49 -12.12 3.77
N ARG A 118 -4.41 -11.56 4.98
CA ARG A 118 -5.32 -11.91 6.08
C ARG A 118 -6.75 -11.58 5.68
N SER A 119 -6.95 -10.35 5.22
CA SER A 119 -8.27 -9.85 4.83
C SER A 119 -8.18 -9.10 3.52
N ILE A 120 -9.25 -9.21 2.72
CA ILE A 120 -9.51 -8.34 1.57
C ILE A 120 -10.88 -7.72 1.81
N PHE A 121 -10.93 -6.40 1.82
CA PHE A 121 -12.14 -5.62 1.97
C PHE A 121 -12.52 -4.98 0.63
N TYR A 122 -13.79 -5.00 0.31
CA TYR A 122 -14.32 -4.26 -0.82
C TYR A 122 -14.70 -2.85 -0.37
N VAL A 123 -14.40 -1.87 -1.18
CA VAL A 123 -14.70 -0.46 -0.93
C VAL A 123 -15.11 0.23 -2.24
N ASP A 124 -15.93 1.26 -2.12
CA ASP A 124 -16.41 2.01 -3.28
C ASP A 124 -15.29 2.84 -3.93
N ASP A 125 -14.35 3.36 -3.14
CA ASP A 125 -13.22 4.15 -3.61
C ASP A 125 -12.06 4.11 -2.61
N LEU A 126 -10.86 4.47 -3.07
CA LEU A 126 -9.64 4.58 -2.26
C LEU A 126 -9.24 6.05 -2.11
N PRO A 127 -8.71 6.49 -0.94
CA PRO A 127 -8.27 7.87 -0.76
C PRO A 127 -7.08 8.20 -1.66
N LYS A 128 -7.24 9.24 -2.48
CA LYS A 128 -6.27 9.64 -3.51
C LYS A 128 -5.89 11.11 -3.37
N THR A 129 -4.68 11.42 -3.79
CA THR A 129 -4.27 12.81 -4.04
C THR A 129 -4.90 13.34 -5.32
N ARG A 130 -4.81 14.66 -5.56
CA ARG A 130 -5.25 15.30 -6.82
C ARG A 130 -4.56 14.74 -8.08
N SER A 131 -3.40 14.11 -7.92
CA SER A 131 -2.69 13.42 -9.00
C SER A 131 -3.02 11.92 -9.07
N ALA A 132 -4.16 11.50 -8.49
CA ALA A 132 -4.67 10.13 -8.46
C ALA A 132 -3.75 9.10 -7.74
N LYS A 133 -2.81 9.56 -6.92
CA LYS A 133 -1.96 8.65 -6.13
C LYS A 133 -2.70 8.21 -4.88
N ILE A 134 -2.85 6.90 -4.68
CA ILE A 134 -3.44 6.28 -3.48
C ILE A 134 -2.57 6.60 -2.25
N VAL A 135 -3.21 7.01 -1.15
CA VAL A 135 -2.53 7.41 0.09
C VAL A 135 -2.67 6.31 1.14
N ARG A 136 -1.80 5.27 1.05
CA ARG A 136 -1.80 4.10 1.93
C ARG A 136 -1.70 4.44 3.41
N ARG A 137 -0.94 5.50 3.74
CA ARG A 137 -0.83 5.98 5.12
C ARG A 137 -2.20 6.26 5.74
N LEU A 138 -3.09 6.93 5.00
CA LEU A 138 -4.43 7.26 5.49
C LEU A 138 -5.34 6.03 5.56
N ILE A 139 -5.21 5.10 4.61
CA ILE A 139 -5.93 3.82 4.66
C ILE A 139 -5.56 3.07 5.93
N ARG A 140 -4.26 2.97 6.22
CA ARG A 140 -3.75 2.28 7.41
C ARG A 140 -4.22 2.98 8.70
N ALA A 141 -4.01 4.28 8.82
CA ALA A 141 -4.41 5.06 9.99
C ALA A 141 -5.92 4.94 10.26
N ARG A 142 -6.74 5.02 9.21
CA ARG A 142 -8.19 4.89 9.33
C ARG A 142 -8.64 3.48 9.71
N HIS A 143 -8.03 2.44 9.13
CA HIS A 143 -8.32 1.04 9.45
C HIS A 143 -7.93 0.71 10.90
N LEU A 144 -6.80 1.20 11.36
CA LEU A 144 -6.32 1.04 12.74
C LEU A 144 -7.02 1.98 13.74
N GLN A 145 -7.92 2.85 13.28
CA GLN A 145 -8.66 3.82 14.11
C GLN A 145 -7.72 4.79 14.86
N GLU A 146 -6.60 5.15 14.26
CA GLU A 146 -5.71 6.15 14.81
C GLU A 146 -6.48 7.48 14.99
N ALA A 147 -6.32 8.12 16.14
CA ALA A 147 -7.05 9.35 16.47
C ALA A 147 -6.63 10.55 15.60
N ASP A 148 -5.36 10.55 15.17
CA ASP A 148 -4.79 11.56 14.29
C ASP A 148 -4.47 10.96 12.92
N LEU A 149 -5.19 11.40 11.90
CA LEU A 149 -4.94 11.01 10.51
C LEU A 149 -3.85 11.87 9.84
N GLY A 150 -3.35 12.91 10.52
CA GLY A 150 -2.39 13.86 10.01
C GLY A 150 -2.95 14.77 8.91
N ASP A 151 -2.09 15.26 8.03
CA ASP A 151 -2.46 16.21 6.98
C ASP A 151 -3.34 15.56 5.89
N LEU A 152 -4.56 16.08 5.74
CA LEU A 152 -5.56 15.67 4.74
C LEU A 152 -5.67 16.66 3.56
N THR A 153 -4.94 17.76 3.56
CA THR A 153 -5.10 18.85 2.56
C THR A 153 -4.79 18.41 1.12
N SER A 154 -4.00 17.36 0.96
CA SER A 154 -3.64 16.82 -0.35
C SER A 154 -4.65 15.82 -0.93
N ILE A 155 -5.66 15.40 -0.14
CA ILE A 155 -6.64 14.39 -0.54
C ILE A 155 -7.74 15.01 -1.38
N ALA A 156 -8.05 14.38 -2.51
CA ALA A 156 -9.09 14.83 -3.43
C ALA A 156 -10.49 14.30 -3.04
N ASN A 157 -10.55 13.10 -2.41
CA ASN A 157 -11.77 12.37 -2.06
C ASN A 157 -11.74 11.89 -0.60
N PRO A 158 -11.81 12.79 0.40
CA PRO A 158 -11.73 12.41 1.81
C PRO A 158 -12.88 11.49 2.27
N GLU A 159 -14.02 11.49 1.59
CA GLU A 159 -15.15 10.61 1.84
C GLU A 159 -14.81 9.12 1.68
N ALA A 160 -13.82 8.76 0.86
CA ALA A 160 -13.35 7.38 0.72
C ALA A 160 -12.84 6.78 2.06
N LEU A 161 -12.40 7.63 2.99
CA LEU A 161 -11.99 7.19 4.33
C LEU A 161 -13.14 6.63 5.17
N GLU A 162 -14.39 7.01 4.89
CA GLU A 162 -15.54 6.46 5.61
C GLU A 162 -15.74 4.98 5.27
N GLY A 163 -15.59 4.61 4.01
CA GLY A 163 -15.62 3.21 3.56
C GLY A 163 -14.57 2.37 4.26
N ILE A 164 -13.32 2.85 4.29
CA ILE A 164 -12.22 2.18 4.98
C ILE A 164 -12.51 1.98 6.48
N GLY A 165 -13.10 2.98 7.14
CA GLY A 165 -13.41 2.91 8.58
C GLY A 165 -14.49 1.88 8.96
N ARG A 166 -15.29 1.41 8.01
CA ARG A 166 -16.31 0.36 8.18
C ARG A 166 -15.73 -1.05 8.05
N CYS A 167 -14.57 -1.21 7.43
CA CYS A 167 -13.90 -2.48 7.19
C CYS A 167 -13.18 -2.98 8.45
N ARG A 168 -13.60 -4.16 8.98
CA ARG A 168 -13.02 -4.79 10.19
C ARG A 168 -12.89 -6.31 10.02
#